data_b49132e523788b0792d80cb57582777e
#
_entry.id   b49132e523788b0792d80cb57582777e
#
_cell.length_a   1.000
_cell.length_b   1.000
_cell.length_c   1.000
_cell.angle_alpha   90.00
_cell.angle_beta   90.00
_cell.angle_gamma   90.00
#
_symmetry.space_group_name_H-M   'P 1'
#
loop_
_entity.id
_entity.type
_entity.pdbx_description
1 polymer ?
#
loop_
_entity_poly.entity_id
_entity_poly.type
_entity_poly.pdbx_seq_one_letter_code
_entity_poly.pdbx_strand_id
1 'polypeptide(L)'
;MYPKLEDLLAFMPKEKGIRLVSLQYGVDDERLAKEHGNSIKLETIKDLDQVNDLEGVAALISSLDLVVSASTTVLHLSCALGVTTISTYYPNFRSSRGGDPLFMNCYPMLAGNEIFSSEKVAERTGKTVQNFIREEK
;
A
#
# COMPACT_ATOMS: atom_id res chain seq x y z
N MET A 1 -9.36 9.49 7.43
CA MET A 1 -8.81 8.44 8.32
C MET A 1 -8.08 7.41 7.49
N TYR A 2 -6.87 7.08 7.87
CA TYR A 2 -6.09 6.01 7.23
C TYR A 2 -6.35 4.69 7.95
N PRO A 3 -6.38 3.56 7.25
CA PRO A 3 -6.47 2.27 7.91
C PRO A 3 -5.22 2.03 8.75
N LYS A 4 -5.39 1.39 9.89
CA LYS A 4 -4.28 0.99 10.73
C LYS A 4 -3.52 -0.15 10.07
N LEU A 5 -2.21 -0.22 10.29
CA LEU A 5 -1.37 -1.26 9.70
C LEU A 5 -1.82 -2.66 10.11
N GLU A 6 -2.16 -2.86 11.38
CA GLU A 6 -2.68 -4.13 11.86
C GLU A 6 -3.94 -4.58 11.13
N ASP A 7 -4.86 -3.65 10.85
CA ASP A 7 -6.08 -3.97 10.08
C ASP A 7 -5.73 -4.36 8.64
N LEU A 8 -4.84 -3.63 7.99
CA LEU A 8 -4.37 -3.97 6.65
C LEU A 8 -3.73 -5.36 6.60
N LEU A 9 -2.84 -5.66 7.54
CA LEU A 9 -2.17 -6.96 7.60
C LEU A 9 -3.14 -8.11 7.82
N ALA A 10 -4.20 -7.88 8.59
CA ALA A 10 -5.22 -8.91 8.85
C ALA A 10 -5.96 -9.35 7.58
N PHE A 11 -6.11 -8.47 6.60
CA PHE A 11 -6.83 -8.75 5.35
C PHE A 11 -5.93 -9.02 4.15
N MET A 12 -4.60 -8.95 4.30
CA MET A 12 -3.69 -9.27 3.22
C MET A 12 -3.69 -10.75 2.89
N PRO A 13 -3.54 -11.11 1.60
CA PRO A 13 -3.43 -12.51 1.21
C PRO A 13 -2.24 -13.21 1.85
N LYS A 14 -2.42 -14.43 2.32
CA LYS A 14 -1.42 -15.24 3.01
C LYS A 14 -0.89 -16.39 2.16
N GLU A 15 -0.99 -16.26 0.85
CA GLU A 15 -0.57 -17.30 -0.09
C GLU A 15 0.96 -17.39 -0.19
N LYS A 16 1.45 -18.59 -0.46
CA LYS A 16 2.86 -18.81 -0.78
C LYS A 16 3.29 -17.98 -1.98
N GLY A 17 4.47 -17.40 -1.91
CA GLY A 17 5.03 -16.59 -2.99
C GLY A 17 4.69 -15.10 -2.91
N ILE A 18 3.86 -14.68 -1.95
CA ILE A 18 3.60 -13.27 -1.70
C ILE A 18 4.60 -12.76 -0.66
N ARG A 19 5.27 -11.67 -1.01
CA ARG A 19 6.21 -10.96 -0.12
C ARG A 19 5.65 -9.58 0.17
N LEU A 20 5.52 -9.25 1.45
CA LEU A 20 5.12 -7.92 1.90
C LEU A 20 6.36 -7.14 2.34
N VAL A 21 6.58 -6.00 1.71
CA VAL A 21 7.71 -5.11 2.00
C VAL A 21 7.17 -3.82 2.59
N SER A 22 7.70 -3.41 3.74
CA SER A 22 7.34 -2.14 4.36
C SER A 22 8.03 -0.97 3.67
N LEU A 23 7.23 0.03 3.30
CA LEU A 23 7.68 1.33 2.80
C LEU A 23 7.50 2.42 3.86
N GLN A 24 7.21 2.04 5.10
CA GLN A 24 7.02 2.98 6.20
C GLN A 24 8.36 3.33 6.86
N TYR A 25 8.48 4.56 7.29
CA TYR A 25 9.60 5.03 8.10
C TYR A 25 9.12 5.45 9.50
N GLY A 26 10.02 5.40 10.47
CA GLY A 26 9.71 5.83 11.85
C GLY A 26 8.76 4.90 12.62
N VAL A 27 8.51 3.70 12.10
CA VAL A 27 7.68 2.68 12.73
C VAL A 27 8.54 1.46 13.01
N ASP A 28 8.36 0.86 14.18
CA ASP A 28 9.00 -0.41 14.51
C ASP A 28 8.22 -1.56 13.87
N ASP A 29 8.51 -1.80 12.59
CA ASP A 29 7.85 -2.84 11.80
C ASP A 29 8.11 -4.24 12.36
N GLU A 30 9.27 -4.47 12.96
CA GLU A 30 9.58 -5.77 13.60
C GLU A 30 8.68 -6.02 14.82
N ARG A 31 8.44 -4.98 15.61
CA ARG A 31 7.53 -5.05 16.74
C ARG A 31 6.10 -5.32 16.28
N LEU A 32 5.63 -4.58 15.28
CA LEU A 32 4.28 -4.75 14.73
C LEU A 32 4.09 -6.13 14.14
N ALA A 33 5.05 -6.65 13.42
CA ALA A 33 5.00 -8.00 12.87
C ALA A 33 4.93 -9.07 13.97
N LYS A 34 5.62 -8.87 15.09
CA LYS A 34 5.55 -9.77 16.25
C LYS A 34 4.22 -9.69 17.00
N GLU A 35 3.68 -8.48 17.16
CA GLU A 35 2.44 -8.26 17.91
C GLU A 35 1.20 -8.75 17.16
N HIS A 36 1.18 -8.68 15.82
CA HIS A 36 -0.04 -8.86 15.04
C HIS A 36 -0.05 -10.05 14.09
N GLY A 37 1.01 -10.84 14.01
CA GLY A 37 0.87 -11.96 13.13
C GLY A 37 2.02 -12.91 12.96
N ASN A 38 1.86 -14.03 13.55
CA ASN A 38 2.62 -15.22 13.20
C ASN A 38 2.39 -15.71 11.77
N SER A 39 1.52 -15.05 10.99
CA SER A 39 1.07 -15.50 9.68
C SER A 39 1.55 -14.65 8.51
N ILE A 40 2.01 -13.42 8.75
CA ILE A 40 2.50 -12.54 7.68
C ILE A 40 3.86 -11.99 8.05
N LYS A 41 4.85 -12.31 7.24
CA LYS A 41 6.19 -11.74 7.37
C LYS A 41 6.26 -10.42 6.63
N LEU A 42 6.38 -9.33 7.38
CA LEU A 42 6.65 -8.02 6.83
C LEU A 42 8.17 -7.83 6.71
N GLU A 43 8.65 -7.65 5.50
CA GLU A 43 10.07 -7.45 5.23
C GLU A 43 10.42 -5.96 5.28
N THR A 44 11.59 -5.66 5.82
CA THR A 44 12.14 -4.30 5.85
C THR A 44 13.50 -4.28 5.16
N ILE A 45 13.84 -3.18 4.51
CA ILE A 45 15.15 -2.99 3.87
C ILE A 45 16.01 -2.16 4.83
N LYS A 46 16.87 -2.84 5.57
CA LYS A 46 17.62 -2.25 6.69
C LYS A 46 18.59 -1.13 6.30
N ASP A 47 19.19 -1.23 5.14
CA ASP A 47 20.22 -0.29 4.68
C ASP A 47 19.65 0.87 3.85
N LEU A 48 18.34 0.95 3.72
CA LEU A 48 17.66 1.99 2.96
C LEU A 48 17.16 3.11 3.90
N ASP A 49 17.68 4.32 3.72
CA ASP A 49 17.13 5.51 4.36
C ASP A 49 15.89 5.98 3.60
N GLN A 50 14.71 5.55 4.07
CA GLN A 50 13.44 5.86 3.41
C GLN A 50 13.04 7.34 3.52
N VAL A 51 13.71 8.11 4.33
CA VAL A 51 13.43 9.56 4.51
C VAL A 51 14.28 10.39 3.55
N ASN A 52 15.57 10.08 3.42
CA ASN A 52 16.53 10.94 2.72
C ASN A 52 17.01 10.36 1.38
N ASP A 53 16.95 9.05 1.19
CA ASP A 53 17.38 8.40 -0.05
C ASP A 53 16.19 8.16 -0.99
N LEU A 54 15.74 9.22 -1.65
CA LEU A 54 14.60 9.15 -2.57
C LEU A 54 14.87 8.22 -3.77
N GLU A 55 16.09 8.22 -4.27
CA GLU A 55 16.49 7.34 -5.39
C GLU A 55 16.44 5.87 -4.99
N GLY A 56 16.92 5.54 -3.79
CA GLY A 56 16.84 4.20 -3.24
C GLY A 56 15.40 3.75 -3.02
N VAL A 57 14.55 4.62 -2.52
CA VAL A 57 13.10 4.35 -2.37
C VAL A 57 12.45 4.12 -3.73
N ALA A 58 12.77 4.95 -4.73
CA ALA A 58 12.26 4.80 -6.09
C ALA A 58 12.69 3.46 -6.71
N ALA A 59 13.94 3.07 -6.52
CA ALA A 59 14.45 1.78 -6.99
C ALA A 59 13.72 0.60 -6.33
N LEU A 60 13.49 0.67 -5.03
CA LEU A 60 12.71 -0.34 -4.31
C LEU A 60 11.28 -0.42 -4.86
N ILE A 61 10.59 0.70 -4.97
CA ILE A 61 9.21 0.75 -5.50
C ILE A 61 9.16 0.16 -6.92
N SER A 62 10.11 0.50 -7.77
CA SER A 62 10.17 -0.02 -9.15
C SER A 62 10.33 -1.54 -9.22
N SER A 63 10.83 -2.16 -8.17
CA SER A 63 10.97 -3.62 -8.10
C SER A 63 9.72 -4.34 -7.60
N LEU A 64 8.73 -3.60 -7.13
CA LEU A 64 7.48 -4.16 -6.58
C LEU A 64 6.44 -4.36 -7.70
N ASP A 65 5.60 -5.37 -7.53
CA ASP A 65 4.48 -5.64 -8.44
C ASP A 65 3.27 -4.78 -8.12
N LEU A 66 3.10 -4.42 -6.84
CA LEU A 66 1.96 -3.68 -6.34
C LEU A 66 2.37 -2.85 -5.13
N VAL A 67 1.87 -1.64 -5.05
CA VAL A 67 2.01 -0.77 -3.88
C VAL A 67 0.64 -0.50 -3.27
N VAL A 68 0.55 -0.59 -1.96
CA VAL A 68 -0.63 -0.18 -1.19
C VAL A 68 -0.19 0.99 -0.31
N SER A 69 -0.79 2.14 -0.49
CA SER A 69 -0.36 3.35 0.22
C SER A 69 -1.51 4.30 0.51
N ALA A 70 -1.37 5.02 1.59
CA ALA A 70 -2.14 6.24 1.84
C ALA A 70 -1.65 7.37 0.93
N SER A 71 -2.31 8.52 0.97
CA SER A 71 -1.93 9.70 0.14
C SER A 71 -0.65 10.36 0.68
N THR A 72 0.47 9.74 0.39
CA THR A 72 1.82 10.16 0.81
C THR A 72 2.74 10.28 -0.39
N THR A 73 3.98 10.67 -0.16
CA THR A 73 5.03 10.69 -1.18
C THR A 73 5.18 9.33 -1.88
N VAL A 74 5.05 8.24 -1.14
CA VAL A 74 5.11 6.87 -1.70
C VAL A 74 4.04 6.65 -2.76
N LEU A 75 2.80 7.10 -2.51
CA LEU A 75 1.72 7.01 -3.48
C LEU A 75 2.06 7.74 -4.78
N HIS A 76 2.48 8.99 -4.66
CA HIS A 76 2.82 9.83 -5.82
C HIS A 76 3.99 9.24 -6.60
N LEU A 77 5.01 8.81 -5.89
CA LEU A 77 6.20 8.25 -6.51
C LEU A 77 5.90 6.93 -7.21
N SER A 78 5.13 6.04 -6.61
CA SER A 78 4.76 4.76 -7.22
C SER A 78 3.91 4.95 -8.47
N CYS A 79 2.97 5.89 -8.45
CA CYS A 79 2.18 6.23 -9.64
C CYS A 79 3.05 6.82 -10.75
N ALA A 80 3.96 7.74 -10.42
CA ALA A 80 4.87 8.34 -11.39
C ALA A 80 5.84 7.32 -12.01
N LEU A 81 6.23 6.30 -11.26
CA LEU A 81 7.08 5.20 -11.74
C LEU A 81 6.30 4.13 -12.55
N GLY A 82 4.99 4.27 -12.68
CA GLY A 82 4.15 3.34 -13.43
C GLY A 82 3.84 2.04 -12.68
N VAL A 83 4.10 1.96 -11.38
CA VAL A 83 3.78 0.79 -10.58
C VAL A 83 2.29 0.80 -10.22
N THR A 84 1.61 -0.32 -10.37
CA THR A 84 0.22 -0.45 -9.96
C THR A 84 0.07 -0.13 -8.47
N THR A 85 -0.81 0.80 -8.15
CA THR A 85 -0.91 1.36 -6.80
C THR A 85 -2.36 1.37 -6.33
N ILE A 86 -2.59 0.87 -5.13
CA ILE A 86 -3.88 0.95 -4.45
C ILE A 86 -3.79 2.06 -3.41
N SER A 87 -4.65 3.07 -3.55
CA SER A 87 -4.75 4.15 -2.58
C SER A 87 -5.78 3.82 -1.52
N THR A 88 -5.36 3.81 -0.27
CA THR A 88 -6.26 3.62 0.88
C THR A 88 -6.86 4.94 1.36
N TYR A 89 -6.74 6.00 0.57
CA TYR A 89 -7.14 7.34 0.95
C TYR A 89 -8.61 7.66 0.68
N TYR A 90 -9.06 8.71 1.32
CA TYR A 90 -10.41 9.29 1.35
C TYR A 90 -10.92 9.87 0.03
N PRO A 91 -12.24 10.07 -0.08
CA PRO A 91 -12.94 10.37 -1.34
C PRO A 91 -12.50 11.65 -2.08
N ASN A 92 -11.96 12.63 -1.38
CA ASN A 92 -11.52 13.90 -1.99
C ASN A 92 -10.29 13.77 -2.91
N PHE A 93 -9.57 12.66 -2.84
CA PHE A 93 -8.45 12.40 -3.73
C PHE A 93 -8.88 12.27 -5.20
N ARG A 94 -10.07 11.75 -5.43
CA ARG A 94 -10.57 11.46 -6.77
C ARG A 94 -10.97 12.72 -7.55
N SER A 95 -11.48 13.74 -6.88
CA SER A 95 -11.96 14.95 -7.54
C SER A 95 -10.86 15.85 -8.07
N SER A 96 -9.70 15.81 -7.44
CA SER A 96 -8.56 16.66 -7.84
C SER A 96 -7.58 15.98 -8.80
N ARG A 97 -7.66 14.66 -8.96
CA ARG A 97 -6.65 13.88 -9.70
C ARG A 97 -7.22 12.84 -10.66
N GLY A 98 -8.52 12.67 -10.69
CA GLY A 98 -9.19 11.79 -11.65
C GLY A 98 -8.97 12.29 -13.08
N GLY A 99 -8.29 11.49 -13.88
CA GLY A 99 -7.93 11.86 -15.25
C GLY A 99 -6.51 12.40 -15.42
N ASP A 100 -5.75 12.59 -14.34
CA ASP A 100 -4.32 12.90 -14.45
C ASP A 100 -3.55 11.65 -14.93
N PRO A 101 -2.81 11.75 -16.05
CA PRO A 101 -2.03 10.61 -16.57
C PRO A 101 -1.06 9.99 -15.56
N LEU A 102 -0.54 10.76 -14.62
CA LEU A 102 0.34 10.26 -13.57
C LEU A 102 -0.34 9.27 -12.62
N PHE A 103 -1.68 9.29 -12.56
CA PHE A 103 -2.45 8.46 -11.63
C PHE A 103 -3.28 7.38 -12.32
N MET A 104 -3.00 7.08 -13.58
CA MET A 104 -3.71 6.03 -14.32
C MET A 104 -3.60 4.64 -13.67
N ASN A 105 -2.50 4.39 -12.97
CA ASN A 105 -2.25 3.13 -12.27
C ASN A 105 -2.74 3.13 -10.83
N CYS A 106 -3.43 4.18 -10.41
CA CYS A 106 -3.88 4.34 -9.03
C CYS A 106 -5.35 3.94 -8.88
N TYR A 107 -5.61 2.97 -8.03
CA TYR A 107 -6.95 2.47 -7.75
C TYR A 107 -7.41 2.95 -6.39
N PRO A 108 -8.35 3.92 -6.32
CA PRO A 108 -8.89 4.35 -5.04
C PRO A 108 -9.82 3.29 -4.44
N MET A 109 -9.66 3.02 -3.15
CA MET A 109 -10.49 2.06 -2.45
C MET A 109 -11.83 2.62 -2.01
N LEU A 110 -11.96 3.93 -1.99
CA LEU A 110 -13.17 4.62 -1.57
C LEU A 110 -13.74 5.43 -2.72
N ALA A 111 -15.02 5.23 -2.98
CA ALA A 111 -15.78 6.02 -3.94
C ALA A 111 -16.93 6.74 -3.23
N GLY A 112 -17.09 8.03 -3.50
CA GLY A 112 -18.18 8.83 -2.93
C GLY A 112 -17.88 9.41 -1.55
N ASN A 113 -18.93 9.83 -0.85
CA ASN A 113 -18.82 10.49 0.46
C ASN A 113 -18.98 9.54 1.65
N GLU A 114 -18.78 8.24 1.42
CA GLU A 114 -18.91 7.25 2.48
C GLU A 114 -17.71 7.31 3.44
N ILE A 115 -18.01 7.30 4.72
CA ILE A 115 -17.02 7.22 5.79
C ILE A 115 -16.93 5.75 6.22
N PHE A 116 -15.77 5.14 5.98
CA PHE A 116 -15.52 3.77 6.39
C PHE A 116 -14.62 3.71 7.62
N SER A 117 -14.84 2.70 8.46
CA SER A 117 -13.89 2.35 9.52
C SER A 117 -12.57 1.87 8.93
N SER A 118 -11.52 1.90 9.74
CA SER A 118 -10.22 1.35 9.38
C SER A 118 -10.32 -0.09 8.89
N GLU A 119 -11.07 -0.92 9.60
CA GLU A 119 -11.31 -2.32 9.24
C GLU A 119 -11.99 -2.48 7.87
N LYS A 120 -12.99 -1.64 7.57
CA LYS A 120 -13.70 -1.71 6.30
C LYS A 120 -12.83 -1.32 5.11
N VAL A 121 -12.00 -0.32 5.27
CA VAL A 121 -11.00 0.06 4.25
C VAL A 121 -9.99 -1.07 4.05
N ALA A 122 -9.50 -1.64 5.13
CA ALA A 122 -8.56 -2.76 5.10
C ALA A 122 -9.15 -3.99 4.40
N GLU A 123 -10.41 -4.34 4.70
CA GLU A 123 -11.12 -5.43 4.04
C GLU A 123 -11.21 -5.22 2.52
N ARG A 124 -11.63 -4.03 2.09
CA ARG A 124 -11.72 -3.70 0.66
C ARG A 124 -10.35 -3.72 -0.02
N THR A 125 -9.34 -3.19 0.64
CA THR A 125 -7.96 -3.22 0.16
C THR A 125 -7.49 -4.66 -0.04
N GLY A 126 -7.71 -5.52 0.94
CA GLY A 126 -7.35 -6.94 0.87
C GLY A 126 -8.03 -7.66 -0.30
N LYS A 127 -9.31 -7.42 -0.53
CA LYS A 127 -10.04 -7.98 -1.69
C LYS A 127 -9.46 -7.51 -3.02
N THR A 128 -9.09 -6.24 -3.13
CA THR A 128 -8.51 -5.69 -4.35
C THR A 128 -7.12 -6.27 -4.61
N VAL A 129 -6.30 -6.41 -3.57
CA VAL A 129 -5.00 -7.08 -3.66
C VAL A 129 -5.17 -8.53 -4.11
N GLN A 130 -6.14 -9.26 -3.55
CA GLN A 130 -6.42 -10.63 -3.92
C GLN A 130 -6.83 -10.75 -5.40
N ASN A 131 -7.66 -9.85 -5.88
CA ASN A 131 -8.06 -9.82 -7.29
C ASN A 131 -6.87 -9.53 -8.20
N PHE A 132 -6.02 -8.59 -7.85
CA PHE A 132 -4.78 -8.29 -8.58
C PHE A 132 -3.89 -9.54 -8.71
N ILE A 133 -3.66 -10.24 -7.62
CA ILE A 133 -2.85 -11.46 -7.60
C ILE A 133 -3.44 -12.54 -8.52
N ARG A 134 -4.75 -12.70 -8.54
CA ARG A 134 -5.43 -13.67 -9.41
C ARG A 134 -5.31 -13.33 -10.88
N GLU A 135 -5.39 -12.05 -11.23
CA GLU A 135 -5.28 -11.57 -12.62
C GLU A 135 -3.85 -11.72 -13.17
N GLU A 136 -2.83 -11.59 -12.31
CA GLU A 136 -1.41 -11.75 -12.68
C GLU A 136 -0.98 -13.23 -12.85
N LYS A 137 -1.80 -14.14 -12.42
CA LYS A 137 -1.63 -15.58 -12.69
C LYS A 137 -2.20 -15.90 -14.06
#